data_45b9044a72d7348ed7b3069230aa1882
#
_entry.id   45b9044a72d7348ed7b3069230aa1882
#
_cell.length_a   1.000
_cell.length_b   1.000
_cell.length_c   1.000
_cell.angle_alpha   90.00
_cell.angle_beta   90.00
_cell.angle_gamma   90.00
#
_symmetry.space_group_name_H-M   'P 1'
#
loop_
_entity.id
_entity.type
_entity.pdbx_description
1 polymer ?
#
loop_
_entity_poly.entity_id
_entity_poly.type
_entity_poly.pdbx_seq_one_letter_code
_entity_poly.pdbx_strand_id
1 'polypeptide(L)'
;VRLSIPFEPCFLEKDLKTLPYLDIERLIRLKNWFISINTLKKRFSGSSVSKYFNRLHDYLSIVQEIDAYIDDNGQMKDNASNELLSVRTQKRRVKNSIQETLKGILANRSNLFSDGHILQRNERYVLPVKRNFKKDIQGIVQSYSNSGETVFIEPIEIADDSAKLVELNEREKEEIEKLLKILTAIVRLRVDDIEHDIETIIDLDLLFAKVHFADEFNATMPFFNDRLKIVNGYHPVLKRVSERVVPLNLSMDADKKILLISGPNAGGKTVVLKTAGLLVLMAKCGMFIPVEEGSTIPFFEEVYADIGDEQSIESCLSTFAGHIKQIKEALEAKTHSLVLLDELMSQTSVEEGSALAIAILEEFARKKRTVIATTHNEDLKIFVSRRSDMMNGGMEFTDAPTYRLILGIPQPSNAIRLARTLGLNGNVIKSALDHVDKDKMSLNTLFEDLSKELKMVNEERQRLSILSRDYESKLETLNTRKKKELDELKAKYKRELIQAKRSIEKMVKDLKREGAQPEKIHEMRSFFDEKLRIEKVHEPYYPHIGELVRIRELNKLGQVIEEHAGQYKIGLENIYYWVDPKDIESTEQTK
;
A
#
# COMPACT_ATOMS: atom_id res chain seq x y z
N VAL A 1 -7.45 -9.79 0.61
CA VAL A 1 -8.82 -9.88 0.03
C VAL A 1 -8.83 -9.03 -1.23
N ARG A 2 -8.85 -9.64 -2.43
CA ARG A 2 -9.05 -8.86 -3.65
C ARG A 2 -10.49 -8.35 -3.65
N LEU A 3 -10.67 -7.04 -3.73
CA LEU A 3 -11.94 -6.44 -4.09
C LEU A 3 -12.12 -6.67 -5.60
N SER A 4 -12.81 -7.74 -6.00
CA SER A 4 -13.27 -7.88 -7.38
C SER A 4 -14.60 -7.14 -7.48
N ILE A 5 -14.54 -5.84 -7.71
CA ILE A 5 -15.71 -5.08 -8.12
C ILE A 5 -15.71 -5.13 -9.64
N PRO A 6 -16.77 -5.57 -10.30
CA PRO A 6 -16.91 -5.39 -11.73
C PRO A 6 -17.09 -3.88 -11.98
N PHE A 7 -16.00 -3.22 -12.38
CA PHE A 7 -15.94 -1.77 -12.37
C PHE A 7 -15.65 -1.23 -13.78
N GLU A 8 -16.65 -0.60 -14.37
CA GLU A 8 -16.50 0.32 -15.49
C GLU A 8 -17.23 1.65 -15.15
N PRO A 9 -16.78 2.42 -14.14
CA PRO A 9 -17.52 3.59 -13.66
C PRO A 9 -17.53 4.76 -14.62
N CYS A 10 -16.44 4.99 -15.35
CA CYS A 10 -16.26 6.20 -16.16
C CYS A 10 -17.25 6.32 -17.32
N PHE A 11 -17.76 5.20 -17.86
CA PHE A 11 -18.75 5.23 -18.93
C PHE A 11 -20.15 5.52 -18.40
N LEU A 12 -20.52 4.94 -17.27
CA LEU A 12 -21.88 5.03 -16.72
C LEU A 12 -22.25 6.44 -16.27
N GLU A 13 -21.32 7.19 -15.65
CA GLU A 13 -21.54 8.58 -15.23
C GLU A 13 -21.78 9.49 -16.44
N LYS A 14 -20.92 9.40 -17.45
CA LYS A 14 -21.05 10.17 -18.68
C LYS A 14 -22.36 9.86 -19.41
N ASP A 15 -22.70 8.57 -19.53
CA ASP A 15 -23.91 8.11 -20.20
C ASP A 15 -25.18 8.58 -19.47
N LEU A 16 -25.19 8.54 -18.13
CA LEU A 16 -26.29 9.06 -17.31
C LEU A 16 -26.56 10.55 -17.56
N LYS A 17 -25.51 11.35 -17.77
CA LYS A 17 -25.63 12.80 -17.97
C LYS A 17 -25.93 13.18 -19.42
N THR A 18 -25.48 12.40 -20.41
CA THR A 18 -25.49 12.79 -21.82
C THR A 18 -26.55 12.09 -22.66
N LEU A 19 -26.89 10.83 -22.39
CA LEU A 19 -27.82 10.07 -23.20
C LEU A 19 -29.29 10.44 -22.85
N PRO A 20 -30.22 10.44 -23.81
CA PRO A 20 -31.63 10.68 -23.53
C PRO A 20 -32.24 9.62 -22.60
N TYR A 21 -31.83 8.38 -22.77
CA TYR A 21 -32.11 7.25 -21.88
C TYR A 21 -31.01 6.18 -21.99
N LEU A 22 -30.95 5.31 -20.99
CA LEU A 22 -30.05 4.14 -20.97
C LEU A 22 -30.74 2.95 -21.62
N ASP A 23 -30.04 2.22 -22.46
CA ASP A 23 -30.48 0.93 -22.97
C ASP A 23 -30.50 -0.16 -21.90
N ILE A 24 -31.08 -1.29 -22.24
CA ILE A 24 -31.21 -2.43 -21.31
C ILE A 24 -29.85 -2.92 -20.81
N GLU A 25 -28.84 -2.97 -21.70
CA GLU A 25 -27.50 -3.44 -21.34
C GLU A 25 -26.84 -2.54 -20.28
N ARG A 26 -26.95 -1.21 -20.46
CA ARG A 26 -26.44 -0.23 -19.49
C ARG A 26 -27.18 -0.29 -18.16
N LEU A 27 -28.50 -0.47 -18.18
CA LEU A 27 -29.30 -0.63 -16.96
C LEU A 27 -28.91 -1.91 -16.19
N ILE A 28 -28.63 -3.01 -16.88
CA ILE A 28 -28.17 -4.26 -16.25
C ILE A 28 -26.77 -4.08 -15.65
N ARG A 29 -25.85 -3.41 -16.35
CA ARG A 29 -24.52 -3.10 -15.80
C ARG A 29 -24.62 -2.27 -14.53
N LEU A 30 -25.46 -1.24 -14.53
CA LEU A 30 -25.76 -0.45 -13.33
C LEU A 30 -26.37 -1.29 -12.21
N LYS A 31 -27.37 -2.12 -12.50
CA LYS A 31 -27.96 -3.03 -11.52
C LYS A 31 -26.90 -3.91 -10.86
N ASN A 32 -26.03 -4.53 -11.65
CA ASN A 32 -24.96 -5.39 -11.15
C ASN A 32 -23.97 -4.61 -10.27
N TRP A 33 -23.66 -3.37 -10.62
CA TRP A 33 -22.84 -2.50 -9.82
C TRP A 33 -23.51 -2.17 -8.48
N PHE A 34 -24.79 -1.81 -8.46
CA PHE A 34 -25.57 -1.57 -7.24
C PHE A 34 -25.61 -2.80 -6.32
N ILE A 35 -25.81 -3.99 -6.88
CA ILE A 35 -25.77 -5.25 -6.13
C ILE A 35 -24.38 -5.45 -5.50
N SER A 36 -23.32 -5.15 -6.23
CA SER A 36 -21.95 -5.26 -5.76
C SER A 36 -21.67 -4.31 -4.59
N ILE A 37 -22.11 -3.06 -4.67
CA ILE A 37 -22.00 -2.08 -3.57
C ILE A 37 -22.71 -2.59 -2.31
N ASN A 38 -23.96 -3.01 -2.44
CA ASN A 38 -24.74 -3.52 -1.31
C ASN A 38 -24.11 -4.77 -0.70
N THR A 39 -23.51 -5.63 -1.52
CA THR A 39 -22.77 -6.82 -1.08
C THR A 39 -21.52 -6.44 -0.31
N LEU A 40 -20.74 -5.45 -0.78
CA LEU A 40 -19.57 -4.94 -0.08
C LEU A 40 -19.93 -4.35 1.29
N LYS A 41 -20.96 -3.52 1.36
CA LYS A 41 -21.47 -2.98 2.64
C LYS A 41 -21.77 -4.10 3.65
N LYS A 42 -22.51 -5.13 3.22
CA LYS A 42 -22.85 -6.28 4.07
C LYS A 42 -21.61 -7.07 4.49
N ARG A 43 -20.69 -7.35 3.56
CA ARG A 43 -19.49 -8.14 3.81
C ARG A 43 -18.56 -7.52 4.85
N PHE A 44 -18.42 -6.19 4.84
CA PHE A 44 -17.53 -5.46 5.74
C PHE A 44 -18.25 -4.84 6.94
N SER A 45 -19.54 -5.08 7.09
CA SER A 45 -20.30 -4.71 8.28
C SER A 45 -19.71 -5.38 9.53
N GLY A 46 -19.47 -4.59 10.59
CA GLY A 46 -18.87 -5.08 11.83
C GLY A 46 -17.35 -5.30 11.81
N SER A 47 -16.67 -5.06 10.68
CA SER A 47 -15.21 -5.08 10.61
C SER A 47 -14.59 -3.76 11.06
N SER A 48 -13.28 -3.76 11.38
CA SER A 48 -12.54 -2.53 11.71
C SER A 48 -12.53 -1.48 10.59
N VAL A 49 -12.76 -1.90 9.35
CA VAL A 49 -12.82 -1.04 8.16
C VAL A 49 -14.24 -0.63 7.77
N SER A 50 -15.28 -1.05 8.52
CA SER A 50 -16.69 -0.76 8.23
C SER A 50 -16.99 0.74 8.03
N LYS A 51 -16.27 1.62 8.75
CA LYS A 51 -16.43 3.07 8.64
C LYS A 51 -16.24 3.61 7.20
N TYR A 52 -15.43 2.95 6.38
CA TYR A 52 -15.20 3.34 4.99
C TYR A 52 -16.34 2.87 4.08
N PHE A 53 -16.84 1.64 4.30
CA PHE A 53 -17.94 1.07 3.52
C PHE A 53 -19.31 1.64 3.91
N ASN A 54 -19.46 2.17 5.11
CA ASN A 54 -20.70 2.84 5.56
C ASN A 54 -20.96 4.17 4.84
N ARG A 55 -19.98 4.73 4.15
CA ARG A 55 -20.14 5.93 3.30
C ARG A 55 -20.92 5.64 2.01
N LEU A 56 -20.91 4.38 1.55
CA LEU A 56 -21.62 3.96 0.34
C LEU A 56 -23.13 3.99 0.55
N HIS A 57 -23.89 4.39 -0.47
CA HIS A 57 -25.34 4.45 -0.44
C HIS A 57 -26.00 3.07 -0.61
N ASP A 58 -27.30 2.99 -0.36
CA ASP A 58 -28.08 1.78 -0.58
C ASP A 58 -28.93 1.96 -1.85
N TYR A 59 -28.89 0.97 -2.72
CA TYR A 59 -29.57 0.97 -4.02
C TYR A 59 -30.57 -0.18 -4.17
N LEU A 60 -30.95 -0.87 -3.09
CA LEU A 60 -31.87 -2.01 -3.17
C LEU A 60 -33.20 -1.66 -3.83
N SER A 61 -33.74 -0.47 -3.55
CA SER A 61 -34.98 0.00 -4.16
C SER A 61 -34.84 0.15 -5.68
N ILE A 62 -33.74 0.71 -6.17
CA ILE A 62 -33.50 0.86 -7.62
C ILE A 62 -33.31 -0.50 -8.29
N VAL A 63 -32.60 -1.40 -7.63
CA VAL A 63 -32.44 -2.79 -8.14
C VAL A 63 -33.79 -3.46 -8.28
N GLN A 64 -34.68 -3.32 -7.29
CA GLN A 64 -36.05 -3.85 -7.35
C GLN A 64 -36.88 -3.23 -8.46
N GLU A 65 -36.74 -1.92 -8.67
CA GLU A 65 -37.42 -1.23 -9.79
C GLU A 65 -36.94 -1.75 -11.15
N ILE A 66 -35.63 -1.88 -11.35
CA ILE A 66 -35.08 -2.44 -12.60
C ILE A 66 -35.55 -3.88 -12.79
N ASP A 67 -35.55 -4.68 -11.73
CA ASP A 67 -36.04 -6.07 -11.75
C ASP A 67 -37.56 -6.18 -12.02
N ALA A 68 -38.36 -5.17 -11.71
CA ALA A 68 -39.78 -5.16 -12.05
C ALA A 68 -40.00 -5.08 -13.57
N TYR A 69 -39.11 -4.40 -14.31
CA TYR A 69 -39.23 -4.17 -15.75
C TYR A 69 -38.40 -5.13 -16.62
N ILE A 70 -37.21 -5.52 -16.17
CA ILE A 70 -36.24 -6.29 -16.94
C ILE A 70 -36.06 -7.69 -16.30
N ASP A 71 -36.04 -8.73 -17.12
CA ASP A 71 -35.82 -10.11 -16.66
C ASP A 71 -34.32 -10.48 -16.55
N ASP A 72 -34.02 -11.69 -16.05
CA ASP A 72 -32.64 -12.19 -15.89
C ASP A 72 -31.94 -12.45 -17.22
N ASN A 73 -32.66 -12.57 -18.34
CA ASN A 73 -32.12 -12.72 -19.68
C ASN A 73 -31.81 -11.38 -20.36
N GLY A 74 -32.05 -10.27 -19.67
CA GLY A 74 -31.84 -8.94 -20.22
C GLY A 74 -32.92 -8.53 -21.22
N GLN A 75 -34.17 -8.97 -21.05
CA GLN A 75 -35.29 -8.58 -21.89
C GLN A 75 -36.33 -7.82 -21.07
N MET A 76 -37.00 -6.86 -21.73
CA MET A 76 -38.11 -6.18 -21.11
C MET A 76 -39.24 -7.20 -20.87
N LYS A 77 -39.74 -7.32 -19.64
CA LYS A 77 -40.79 -8.24 -19.25
C LYS A 77 -42.10 -7.90 -19.97
N ASP A 78 -42.89 -8.92 -20.33
CA ASP A 78 -44.17 -8.73 -20.99
C ASP A 78 -45.16 -7.87 -20.16
N ASN A 79 -45.11 -8.02 -18.86
CA ASN A 79 -45.93 -7.31 -17.89
C ASN A 79 -45.30 -6.01 -17.34
N ALA A 80 -44.21 -5.51 -17.97
CA ALA A 80 -43.55 -4.26 -17.59
C ALA A 80 -44.52 -3.05 -17.69
N SER A 81 -45.47 -3.11 -18.62
CA SER A 81 -46.64 -2.22 -18.64
C SER A 81 -47.87 -2.93 -19.23
N ASN A 82 -49.08 -2.41 -18.93
CA ASN A 82 -50.31 -2.94 -19.51
C ASN A 82 -50.35 -2.77 -21.02
N GLU A 83 -49.80 -1.68 -21.53
CA GLU A 83 -49.71 -1.41 -22.97
C GLU A 83 -48.78 -2.41 -23.67
N LEU A 84 -47.57 -2.65 -23.11
CA LEU A 84 -46.62 -3.62 -23.66
C LEU A 84 -47.22 -5.03 -23.70
N LEU A 85 -47.89 -5.44 -22.63
CA LEU A 85 -48.58 -6.74 -22.56
C LEU A 85 -49.67 -6.86 -23.65
N SER A 86 -50.46 -5.80 -23.83
CA SER A 86 -51.50 -5.73 -24.86
C SER A 86 -50.90 -5.84 -26.26
N VAL A 87 -49.89 -5.02 -26.56
CA VAL A 87 -49.20 -5.00 -27.86
C VAL A 87 -48.59 -6.36 -28.18
N ARG A 88 -47.85 -6.97 -27.24
CA ARG A 88 -47.26 -8.28 -27.44
C ARG A 88 -48.29 -9.41 -27.60
N THR A 89 -49.40 -9.32 -26.89
CA THR A 89 -50.50 -10.27 -27.04
C THR A 89 -51.13 -10.16 -28.42
N GLN A 90 -51.41 -8.93 -28.89
CA GLN A 90 -51.93 -8.68 -30.24
C GLN A 90 -50.91 -9.16 -31.30
N LYS A 91 -49.63 -8.86 -31.14
CA LYS A 91 -48.55 -9.27 -32.03
C LYS A 91 -48.50 -10.79 -32.17
N ARG A 92 -48.63 -11.55 -31.06
CA ARG A 92 -48.68 -13.02 -31.09
C ARG A 92 -49.90 -13.53 -31.87
N ARG A 93 -51.10 -12.91 -31.67
CA ARG A 93 -52.30 -13.28 -32.41
C ARG A 93 -52.15 -13.08 -33.92
N VAL A 94 -51.64 -11.88 -34.30
CA VAL A 94 -51.42 -11.55 -35.72
C VAL A 94 -50.35 -12.50 -36.35
N LYS A 95 -49.25 -12.77 -35.65
CA LYS A 95 -48.25 -13.73 -36.11
C LYS A 95 -48.83 -15.12 -36.33
N ASN A 96 -49.66 -15.62 -35.43
CA ASN A 96 -50.30 -16.92 -35.56
C ASN A 96 -51.29 -16.91 -36.73
N SER A 97 -52.10 -15.87 -36.94
CA SER A 97 -53.00 -15.70 -38.08
C SER A 97 -52.26 -15.76 -39.42
N ILE A 98 -51.16 -15.00 -39.54
CA ILE A 98 -50.27 -15.02 -40.71
C ILE A 98 -49.75 -16.44 -40.97
N GLN A 99 -49.23 -17.12 -39.94
CA GLN A 99 -48.67 -18.45 -40.08
C GLN A 99 -49.73 -19.51 -40.50
N GLU A 100 -50.94 -19.46 -39.94
CA GLU A 100 -52.05 -20.33 -40.29
C GLU A 100 -52.48 -20.13 -41.75
N THR A 101 -52.64 -18.87 -42.16
CA THR A 101 -52.97 -18.53 -43.55
C THR A 101 -51.91 -19.01 -44.53
N LEU A 102 -50.63 -18.75 -44.23
CA LEU A 102 -49.53 -19.20 -45.11
C LEU A 102 -49.39 -20.72 -45.17
N LYS A 103 -49.58 -21.42 -44.04
CA LYS A 103 -49.65 -22.91 -44.03
C LYS A 103 -50.79 -23.43 -44.89
N GLY A 104 -51.98 -22.79 -44.83
CA GLY A 104 -53.10 -23.13 -45.68
C GLY A 104 -52.79 -22.94 -47.16
N ILE A 105 -52.17 -21.86 -47.57
CA ILE A 105 -51.73 -21.59 -48.95
C ILE A 105 -50.72 -22.64 -49.42
N LEU A 106 -49.71 -22.95 -48.58
CA LEU A 106 -48.70 -23.97 -48.90
C LEU A 106 -49.32 -25.36 -49.07
N ALA A 107 -50.24 -25.75 -48.21
CA ALA A 107 -50.91 -27.05 -48.28
C ALA A 107 -51.77 -27.22 -49.54
N ASN A 108 -52.53 -26.17 -49.86
CA ASN A 108 -53.48 -26.20 -50.98
C ASN A 108 -52.83 -26.03 -52.35
N ARG A 109 -51.62 -25.48 -52.46
CA ARG A 109 -50.94 -25.15 -53.74
C ARG A 109 -49.46 -25.55 -53.73
N SER A 110 -49.09 -26.70 -53.15
CA SER A 110 -47.70 -27.14 -52.91
C SER A 110 -46.80 -27.16 -54.16
N ASN A 111 -47.37 -27.38 -55.35
CA ASN A 111 -46.63 -27.43 -56.62
C ASN A 111 -46.07 -26.08 -57.08
N LEU A 112 -46.57 -24.98 -56.57
CA LEU A 112 -46.16 -23.60 -56.96
C LEU A 112 -44.90 -23.14 -56.24
N PHE A 113 -44.53 -23.78 -55.14
CA PHE A 113 -43.43 -23.35 -54.27
C PHE A 113 -42.15 -24.13 -54.57
N SER A 114 -41.00 -23.49 -54.43
CA SER A 114 -39.70 -24.11 -54.52
C SER A 114 -39.31 -24.81 -53.22
N ASP A 115 -39.85 -24.38 -52.11
CA ASP A 115 -39.67 -24.94 -50.77
C ASP A 115 -41.01 -24.81 -50.01
N GLY A 116 -41.29 -25.74 -49.09
CA GLY A 116 -42.47 -25.79 -48.26
C GLY A 116 -42.37 -24.94 -46.96
N HIS A 117 -41.36 -24.05 -46.87
CA HIS A 117 -41.12 -23.26 -45.67
C HIS A 117 -41.62 -21.82 -45.81
N ILE A 118 -42.18 -21.31 -44.70
CA ILE A 118 -42.48 -19.91 -44.56
C ILE A 118 -41.21 -19.18 -44.22
N LEU A 119 -40.83 -18.16 -44.98
CA LEU A 119 -39.64 -17.39 -44.82
C LEU A 119 -39.96 -15.93 -44.40
N GLN A 120 -38.95 -15.25 -43.84
CA GLN A 120 -39.06 -13.82 -43.53
C GLN A 120 -38.01 -13.05 -44.34
N ARG A 121 -38.47 -12.01 -45.03
CA ARG A 121 -37.63 -11.07 -45.79
C ARG A 121 -38.09 -9.63 -45.53
N ASN A 122 -37.13 -8.75 -45.23
CA ASN A 122 -37.44 -7.36 -44.91
C ASN A 122 -38.54 -7.23 -43.85
N GLU A 123 -38.45 -8.04 -42.77
CA GLU A 123 -39.44 -8.11 -41.66
C GLU A 123 -40.82 -8.57 -42.05
N ARG A 124 -41.06 -9.02 -43.31
CA ARG A 124 -42.31 -9.55 -43.82
C ARG A 124 -42.29 -11.02 -44.05
N TYR A 125 -43.39 -11.67 -43.83
CA TYR A 125 -43.57 -13.10 -44.13
C TYR A 125 -43.78 -13.30 -45.61
N VAL A 126 -43.05 -14.24 -46.23
CA VAL A 126 -43.04 -14.51 -47.68
C VAL A 126 -43.08 -15.98 -47.98
N LEU A 127 -43.62 -16.35 -49.11
CA LEU A 127 -43.57 -17.70 -49.68
C LEU A 127 -42.60 -17.74 -50.83
N PRO A 128 -41.76 -18.82 -50.94
CA PRO A 128 -40.79 -19.03 -52.02
C PRO A 128 -41.49 -19.63 -53.26
N VAL A 129 -41.96 -18.78 -54.15
CA VAL A 129 -42.71 -19.15 -55.39
C VAL A 129 -41.71 -19.40 -56.52
N LYS A 130 -41.88 -20.51 -57.26
CA LYS A 130 -41.12 -20.77 -58.50
C LYS A 130 -41.43 -19.67 -59.50
N ARG A 131 -40.42 -19.16 -60.20
CA ARG A 131 -40.54 -18.01 -61.13
C ARG A 131 -41.65 -18.16 -62.16
N ASN A 132 -41.86 -19.38 -62.68
CA ASN A 132 -42.86 -19.70 -63.69
C ASN A 132 -44.30 -19.53 -63.17
N PHE A 133 -44.52 -19.63 -61.87
CA PHE A 133 -45.84 -19.52 -61.21
C PHE A 133 -46.05 -18.19 -60.50
N LYS A 134 -45.17 -17.19 -60.77
CA LYS A 134 -45.29 -15.83 -60.16
C LYS A 134 -46.67 -15.23 -60.33
N LYS A 135 -47.37 -15.49 -61.45
CA LYS A 135 -48.69 -14.92 -61.74
C LYS A 135 -49.84 -15.64 -61.05
N ASP A 136 -49.59 -16.83 -60.53
CA ASP A 136 -50.61 -17.69 -59.93
C ASP A 136 -50.83 -17.40 -58.44
N ILE A 137 -49.94 -16.56 -57.83
CA ILE A 137 -50.08 -16.05 -56.48
C ILE A 137 -50.25 -14.55 -56.55
N GLN A 138 -51.39 -14.07 -56.11
CA GLN A 138 -51.64 -12.62 -55.94
C GLN A 138 -50.86 -12.14 -54.71
N GLY A 139 -49.98 -11.18 -54.88
CA GLY A 139 -49.19 -10.66 -53.78
C GLY A 139 -48.09 -9.70 -54.19
N ILE A 140 -47.37 -9.20 -53.20
CA ILE A 140 -46.27 -8.25 -53.37
C ILE A 140 -44.92 -9.01 -53.44
N VAL A 141 -44.15 -8.78 -54.49
CA VAL A 141 -42.79 -9.34 -54.63
C VAL A 141 -41.86 -8.56 -53.69
N GLN A 142 -41.30 -9.29 -52.70
CA GLN A 142 -40.36 -8.68 -51.73
C GLN A 142 -38.91 -8.82 -52.18
N SER A 143 -38.54 -9.95 -52.84
CA SER A 143 -37.18 -10.19 -53.35
C SER A 143 -37.15 -11.39 -54.34
N TYR A 144 -35.96 -11.59 -54.95
CA TYR A 144 -35.67 -12.76 -55.82
C TYR A 144 -34.50 -13.54 -55.19
N SER A 145 -34.41 -14.85 -55.47
CA SER A 145 -33.23 -15.66 -55.15
C SER A 145 -32.03 -15.23 -56.01
N ASN A 146 -30.82 -15.53 -55.55
CA ASN A 146 -29.61 -15.22 -56.32
C ASN A 146 -29.56 -15.86 -57.71
N SER A 147 -30.17 -17.04 -57.90
CA SER A 147 -30.31 -17.69 -59.19
C SER A 147 -31.46 -17.10 -60.06
N GLY A 148 -32.30 -16.28 -59.48
CA GLY A 148 -33.51 -15.75 -60.13
C GLY A 148 -34.64 -16.75 -60.34
N GLU A 149 -34.52 -18.02 -59.93
CA GLU A 149 -35.50 -19.10 -60.15
C GLU A 149 -36.65 -19.07 -59.12
N THR A 150 -36.42 -18.45 -57.96
CA THR A 150 -37.44 -18.31 -56.88
C THR A 150 -37.75 -16.86 -56.65
N VAL A 151 -39.02 -16.54 -56.53
CA VAL A 151 -39.53 -15.22 -56.19
C VAL A 151 -40.15 -15.30 -54.80
N PHE A 152 -39.74 -14.40 -53.91
CA PHE A 152 -40.29 -14.31 -52.55
C PHE A 152 -41.48 -13.35 -52.58
N ILE A 153 -42.70 -13.91 -52.45
CA ILE A 153 -43.95 -13.17 -52.55
C ILE A 153 -44.63 -13.13 -51.21
N GLU A 154 -45.06 -11.93 -50.80
CA GLU A 154 -46.00 -11.73 -49.71
C GLU A 154 -47.42 -11.85 -50.30
N PRO A 155 -48.16 -12.93 -49.96
CA PRO A 155 -49.52 -13.11 -50.47
C PRO A 155 -50.48 -12.00 -50.04
N ILE A 156 -51.43 -11.64 -50.90
CA ILE A 156 -52.38 -10.59 -50.63
C ILE A 156 -53.27 -10.91 -49.42
N GLU A 157 -53.51 -12.21 -49.17
CA GLU A 157 -54.28 -12.73 -48.06
C GLU A 157 -53.72 -12.37 -46.68
N ILE A 158 -52.43 -12.04 -46.58
CA ILE A 158 -51.78 -11.64 -45.32
C ILE A 158 -51.37 -10.19 -45.31
N ALA A 159 -51.66 -9.40 -46.36
CA ALA A 159 -51.15 -8.02 -46.46
C ALA A 159 -51.62 -7.10 -45.32
N ASP A 160 -52.88 -7.19 -44.91
CA ASP A 160 -53.43 -6.40 -43.77
C ASP A 160 -52.81 -6.84 -42.44
N ASP A 161 -52.70 -8.16 -42.22
CA ASP A 161 -52.04 -8.70 -41.01
C ASP A 161 -50.55 -8.31 -40.95
N SER A 162 -49.84 -8.36 -42.10
CA SER A 162 -48.44 -7.88 -42.18
C SER A 162 -48.32 -6.41 -41.90
N ALA A 163 -49.20 -5.55 -42.42
CA ALA A 163 -49.21 -4.13 -42.12
C ALA A 163 -49.44 -3.86 -40.63
N LYS A 164 -50.39 -4.58 -40.03
CA LYS A 164 -50.68 -4.51 -38.59
C LYS A 164 -49.52 -5.01 -37.75
N LEU A 165 -48.79 -6.02 -38.20
CA LEU A 165 -47.59 -6.50 -37.50
C LEU A 165 -46.48 -5.45 -37.46
N VAL A 166 -46.29 -4.71 -38.56
CA VAL A 166 -45.34 -3.59 -38.61
C VAL A 166 -45.74 -2.48 -37.64
N GLU A 167 -46.99 -2.08 -37.65
CA GLU A 167 -47.54 -1.09 -36.69
C GLU A 167 -47.30 -1.53 -35.24
N LEU A 168 -47.62 -2.80 -34.92
CA LEU A 168 -47.41 -3.34 -33.58
C LEU A 168 -45.91 -3.43 -33.19
N ASN A 169 -45.01 -3.66 -34.15
CA ASN A 169 -43.57 -3.62 -33.89
C ASN A 169 -43.11 -2.19 -33.52
N GLU A 170 -43.60 -1.17 -34.23
CA GLU A 170 -43.26 0.22 -33.90
C GLU A 170 -43.84 0.62 -32.53
N ARG A 171 -45.08 0.27 -32.25
CA ARG A 171 -45.70 0.54 -30.93
C ARG A 171 -44.95 -0.17 -29.80
N GLU A 172 -44.48 -1.40 -30.02
CA GLU A 172 -43.64 -2.14 -29.04
C GLU A 172 -42.33 -1.38 -28.78
N LYS A 173 -41.65 -0.91 -29.83
CA LYS A 173 -40.41 -0.13 -29.70
C LYS A 173 -40.66 1.19 -28.94
N GLU A 174 -41.69 1.93 -29.30
CA GLU A 174 -42.06 3.19 -28.63
C GLU A 174 -42.34 2.98 -27.13
N GLU A 175 -43.11 1.94 -26.79
CA GLU A 175 -43.42 1.65 -25.39
C GLU A 175 -42.17 1.20 -24.61
N ILE A 176 -41.29 0.37 -25.20
CA ILE A 176 -40.02 0.00 -24.58
C ILE A 176 -39.14 1.24 -24.35
N GLU A 177 -39.04 2.13 -25.33
CA GLU A 177 -38.27 3.38 -25.19
C GLU A 177 -38.84 4.26 -24.06
N LYS A 178 -40.14 4.36 -23.96
CA LYS A 178 -40.82 5.09 -22.87
C LYS A 178 -40.49 4.49 -21.49
N LEU A 179 -40.53 3.16 -21.37
CA LEU A 179 -40.19 2.46 -20.13
C LEU A 179 -38.71 2.66 -19.77
N LEU A 180 -37.80 2.61 -20.74
CA LEU A 180 -36.38 2.89 -20.53
C LEU A 180 -36.12 4.34 -20.07
N LYS A 181 -36.88 5.31 -20.60
CA LYS A 181 -36.87 6.71 -20.14
C LYS A 181 -37.28 6.82 -18.67
N ILE A 182 -38.36 6.11 -18.28
CA ILE A 182 -38.81 6.08 -16.88
C ILE A 182 -37.74 5.51 -15.96
N LEU A 183 -37.16 4.34 -16.29
CA LEU A 183 -36.11 3.71 -15.51
C LEU A 183 -34.88 4.62 -15.40
N THR A 184 -34.50 5.24 -16.53
CA THR A 184 -33.37 6.18 -16.54
C THR A 184 -33.63 7.39 -15.66
N ALA A 185 -34.84 7.92 -15.64
CA ALA A 185 -35.22 9.03 -14.77
C ALA A 185 -35.11 8.65 -13.28
N ILE A 186 -35.55 7.43 -12.91
CA ILE A 186 -35.41 6.91 -11.53
C ILE A 186 -33.95 6.85 -11.12
N VAL A 187 -33.05 6.32 -11.97
CA VAL A 187 -31.64 6.26 -11.70
C VAL A 187 -31.00 7.66 -11.58
N ARG A 188 -31.43 8.59 -12.47
CA ARG A 188 -30.94 9.98 -12.45
C ARG A 188 -31.23 10.75 -11.16
N LEU A 189 -32.28 10.42 -10.45
CA LEU A 189 -32.57 11.03 -9.14
C LEU A 189 -31.48 10.73 -8.10
N ARG A 190 -30.65 9.76 -8.35
CA ARG A 190 -29.56 9.34 -7.43
C ARG A 190 -28.16 9.54 -8.05
N VAL A 191 -28.05 10.42 -9.07
CA VAL A 191 -26.78 10.60 -9.77
C VAL A 191 -25.68 11.12 -8.84
N ASP A 192 -26.00 12.04 -7.94
CA ASP A 192 -25.03 12.59 -6.98
C ASP A 192 -24.53 11.51 -6.00
N ASP A 193 -25.43 10.63 -5.54
CA ASP A 193 -25.05 9.49 -4.70
C ASP A 193 -24.16 8.51 -5.45
N ILE A 194 -24.45 8.26 -6.72
CA ILE A 194 -23.65 7.39 -7.59
C ILE A 194 -22.25 7.96 -7.79
N GLU A 195 -22.11 9.26 -8.05
CA GLU A 195 -20.84 9.96 -8.19
C GLU A 195 -20.02 9.87 -6.90
N HIS A 196 -20.62 10.16 -5.75
CA HIS A 196 -19.98 10.04 -4.46
C HIS A 196 -19.51 8.60 -4.18
N ASP A 197 -20.30 7.61 -4.53
CA ASP A 197 -19.93 6.21 -4.32
C ASP A 197 -18.82 5.75 -5.28
N ILE A 198 -18.79 6.27 -6.51
CA ILE A 198 -17.69 6.05 -7.46
C ILE A 198 -16.37 6.57 -6.86
N GLU A 199 -16.35 7.82 -6.37
CA GLU A 199 -15.17 8.39 -5.72
C GLU A 199 -14.74 7.56 -4.49
N THR A 200 -15.70 7.20 -3.64
CA THR A 200 -15.45 6.37 -2.46
C THR A 200 -14.84 5.01 -2.83
N ILE A 201 -15.32 4.38 -3.90
CA ILE A 201 -14.80 3.09 -4.36
C ILE A 201 -13.41 3.23 -4.96
N ILE A 202 -13.15 4.30 -5.71
CA ILE A 202 -11.80 4.60 -6.24
C ILE A 202 -10.81 4.74 -5.09
N ASP A 203 -11.17 5.48 -4.04
CA ASP A 203 -10.32 5.64 -2.85
C ASP A 203 -10.09 4.30 -2.13
N LEU A 204 -11.12 3.48 -2.02
CA LEU A 204 -11.02 2.13 -1.44
C LEU A 204 -10.12 1.22 -2.28
N ASP A 205 -10.29 1.20 -3.60
CA ASP A 205 -9.47 0.38 -4.49
C ASP A 205 -8.01 0.78 -4.40
N LEU A 206 -7.72 2.09 -4.41
CA LEU A 206 -6.37 2.62 -4.21
C LEU A 206 -5.79 2.17 -2.85
N LEU A 207 -6.59 2.23 -1.77
CA LEU A 207 -6.15 1.78 -0.45
C LEU A 207 -5.81 0.28 -0.45
N PHE A 208 -6.67 -0.55 -1.04
CA PHE A 208 -6.42 -1.98 -1.15
C PHE A 208 -5.21 -2.30 -2.04
N ALA A 209 -5.00 -1.55 -3.14
CA ALA A 209 -3.83 -1.68 -3.98
C ALA A 209 -2.54 -1.39 -3.20
N LYS A 210 -2.53 -0.32 -2.38
CA LYS A 210 -1.40 0.00 -1.49
C LYS A 210 -1.13 -1.09 -0.47
N VAL A 211 -2.16 -1.65 0.17
CA VAL A 211 -2.03 -2.75 1.13
C VAL A 211 -1.52 -4.02 0.44
N HIS A 212 -2.04 -4.35 -0.74
CA HIS A 212 -1.58 -5.52 -1.49
C HIS A 212 -0.12 -5.39 -1.90
N PHE A 213 0.28 -4.19 -2.35
CA PHE A 213 1.68 -3.89 -2.61
C PHE A 213 2.54 -4.07 -1.36
N ALA A 214 2.07 -3.59 -0.21
CA ALA A 214 2.78 -3.74 1.06
C ALA A 214 3.00 -5.21 1.44
N ASP A 215 1.98 -6.04 1.29
CA ASP A 215 2.06 -7.48 1.55
C ASP A 215 3.01 -8.19 0.57
N GLU A 216 2.93 -7.87 -0.74
CA GLU A 216 3.77 -8.49 -1.78
C GLU A 216 5.26 -8.22 -1.54
N PHE A 217 5.61 -7.00 -1.12
CA PHE A 217 7.00 -6.57 -0.97
C PHE A 217 7.51 -6.58 0.47
N ASN A 218 6.71 -7.01 1.46
CA ASN A 218 7.00 -6.85 2.89
C ASN A 218 7.36 -5.39 3.22
N ALA A 219 6.56 -4.46 2.67
CA ALA A 219 6.81 -3.05 2.79
C ALA A 219 6.33 -2.52 4.15
N THR A 220 7.05 -1.57 4.70
CA THR A 220 6.75 -0.94 6.00
C THR A 220 6.40 0.53 5.81
N MET A 221 5.71 1.12 6.78
CA MET A 221 5.45 2.55 6.80
C MET A 221 6.71 3.27 7.32
N PRO A 222 7.33 4.17 6.52
CA PRO A 222 8.48 4.93 6.98
C PRO A 222 8.06 5.99 8.00
N PHE A 223 8.94 6.31 8.94
CA PHE A 223 8.76 7.49 9.78
C PHE A 223 9.21 8.74 9.05
N PHE A 224 8.41 9.81 9.11
CA PHE A 224 8.79 11.10 8.56
C PHE A 224 9.55 11.93 9.59
N ASN A 225 10.80 12.29 9.29
CA ASN A 225 11.62 13.20 10.07
C ASN A 225 12.67 13.86 9.17
N ASP A 226 13.57 14.70 9.72
CA ASP A 226 14.57 15.44 8.95
C ASP A 226 15.77 14.59 8.48
N ARG A 227 15.83 13.31 8.81
CA ARG A 227 16.93 12.40 8.49
C ARG A 227 16.51 11.40 7.42
N LEU A 228 17.27 11.32 6.34
CA LEU A 228 17.10 10.27 5.34
C LEU A 228 17.86 9.02 5.79
N LYS A 229 17.11 7.98 6.20
CA LYS A 229 17.66 6.69 6.60
C LYS A 229 16.87 5.56 5.96
N ILE A 230 17.51 4.79 5.13
CA ILE A 230 16.96 3.60 4.48
C ILE A 230 17.69 2.39 5.07
N VAL A 231 16.95 1.48 5.69
CA VAL A 231 17.46 0.23 6.25
C VAL A 231 16.94 -0.92 5.39
N ASN A 232 17.86 -1.66 4.79
CA ASN A 232 17.58 -2.79 3.92
C ASN A 232 16.48 -2.50 2.87
N GLY A 233 16.61 -1.35 2.18
CA GLY A 233 15.67 -0.91 1.16
C GLY A 233 15.86 -1.66 -0.16
N TYR A 234 14.76 -2.01 -0.82
CA TYR A 234 14.77 -2.70 -2.11
C TYR A 234 14.12 -1.85 -3.20
N HIS A 235 14.71 -1.90 -4.40
CA HIS A 235 14.02 -1.41 -5.59
C HIS A 235 12.91 -2.41 -5.97
N PRO A 236 11.62 -2.05 -5.93
CA PRO A 236 10.53 -3.01 -6.09
C PRO A 236 10.58 -3.76 -7.44
N VAL A 237 10.90 -3.05 -8.53
CA VAL A 237 11.01 -3.70 -9.85
C VAL A 237 12.15 -4.71 -9.89
N LEU A 238 13.32 -4.39 -9.31
CA LEU A 238 14.43 -5.34 -9.25
C LEU A 238 14.09 -6.55 -8.39
N LYS A 239 13.42 -6.34 -7.25
CA LYS A 239 13.00 -7.43 -6.35
C LYS A 239 12.03 -8.40 -7.03
N ARG A 240 11.27 -7.92 -8.02
CA ARG A 240 10.32 -8.73 -8.79
C ARG A 240 10.97 -9.54 -9.91
N VAL A 241 12.03 -9.01 -10.53
CA VAL A 241 12.68 -9.66 -11.71
C VAL A 241 13.94 -10.44 -11.34
N SER A 242 14.49 -10.30 -10.13
CA SER A 242 15.70 -10.97 -9.68
C SER A 242 15.51 -11.60 -8.31
N GLU A 243 15.94 -12.85 -8.16
CA GLU A 243 15.92 -13.57 -6.88
C GLU A 243 16.96 -13.04 -5.89
N ARG A 244 18.07 -12.48 -6.38
CA ARG A 244 19.18 -11.98 -5.57
C ARG A 244 19.35 -10.49 -5.76
N VAL A 245 18.66 -9.70 -4.94
CA VAL A 245 18.82 -8.26 -4.89
C VAL A 245 19.53 -7.87 -3.60
N VAL A 246 20.60 -7.08 -3.72
CA VAL A 246 21.30 -6.55 -2.56
C VAL A 246 20.53 -5.35 -2.01
N PRO A 247 20.17 -5.34 -0.72
CA PRO A 247 19.42 -4.24 -0.12
C PRO A 247 20.27 -2.98 -0.01
N LEU A 248 19.62 -1.84 -0.17
CA LEU A 248 20.22 -0.52 0.05
C LEU A 248 20.20 -0.17 1.54
N ASN A 249 21.36 0.11 2.10
CA ASN A 249 21.53 0.75 3.39
C ASN A 249 22.12 2.15 3.18
N LEU A 250 21.33 3.19 3.47
CA LEU A 250 21.71 4.59 3.27
C LEU A 250 21.32 5.38 4.51
N SER A 251 22.23 6.22 5.01
CA SER A 251 21.94 7.13 6.12
C SER A 251 22.62 8.47 5.87
N MET A 252 21.83 9.53 5.85
CA MET A 252 22.30 10.92 5.76
C MET A 252 21.82 11.67 7.00
N ASP A 253 22.77 12.24 7.75
CA ASP A 253 22.45 13.06 8.92
C ASP A 253 21.93 14.45 8.51
N ALA A 254 21.22 15.10 9.39
CA ALA A 254 20.66 16.43 9.13
C ALA A 254 21.74 17.47 8.75
N ASP A 255 22.96 17.28 9.26
CA ASP A 255 24.11 18.18 9.02
C ASP A 255 24.85 17.86 7.73
N LYS A 256 24.76 16.61 7.23
CA LYS A 256 25.43 16.14 6.00
C LYS A 256 24.40 15.89 4.91
N LYS A 257 24.05 16.93 4.21
CA LYS A 257 22.99 16.88 3.20
C LYS A 257 23.45 16.48 1.79
N ILE A 258 24.76 16.31 1.58
CA ILE A 258 25.32 15.91 0.28
C ILE A 258 26.04 14.59 0.43
N LEU A 259 25.60 13.58 -0.32
CA LEU A 259 26.25 12.28 -0.45
C LEU A 259 26.80 12.12 -1.85
N LEU A 260 28.12 11.95 -1.96
CA LEU A 260 28.80 11.68 -3.23
C LEU A 260 29.19 10.19 -3.30
N ILE A 261 28.59 9.46 -4.21
CA ILE A 261 28.81 8.02 -4.38
C ILE A 261 29.81 7.75 -5.49
N SER A 262 30.84 6.99 -5.16
CA SER A 262 31.92 6.61 -6.08
C SER A 262 32.01 5.10 -6.27
N GLY A 263 32.80 4.67 -7.25
CA GLY A 263 33.01 3.25 -7.55
C GLY A 263 32.90 2.93 -9.04
N PRO A 264 33.11 1.67 -9.46
CA PRO A 264 33.07 1.26 -10.87
C PRO A 264 31.66 1.45 -11.48
N ASN A 265 31.59 1.67 -12.81
CA ASN A 265 30.30 1.90 -13.50
C ASN A 265 29.33 0.71 -13.36
N ALA A 266 29.84 -0.52 -13.39
CA ALA A 266 29.03 -1.72 -13.13
C ALA A 266 28.70 -1.97 -11.63
N GLY A 267 29.11 -1.08 -10.71
CA GLY A 267 28.94 -1.26 -9.27
C GLY A 267 27.53 -0.98 -8.73
N GLY A 268 26.61 -0.45 -9.55
CA GLY A 268 25.22 -0.20 -9.13
C GLY A 268 24.95 1.22 -8.62
N LYS A 269 25.81 2.21 -8.88
CA LYS A 269 25.64 3.63 -8.47
C LYS A 269 24.27 4.18 -8.90
N THR A 270 23.92 4.06 -10.17
CA THR A 270 22.65 4.48 -10.75
C THR A 270 21.44 3.77 -10.08
N VAL A 271 21.61 2.49 -9.72
CA VAL A 271 20.57 1.72 -9.02
C VAL A 271 20.33 2.29 -7.61
N VAL A 272 21.39 2.69 -6.90
CA VAL A 272 21.24 3.36 -5.60
C VAL A 272 20.45 4.65 -5.72
N LEU A 273 20.78 5.51 -6.70
CA LEU A 273 20.03 6.75 -6.96
C LEU A 273 18.55 6.46 -7.26
N LYS A 274 18.29 5.55 -8.21
CA LYS A 274 16.91 5.16 -8.58
C LYS A 274 16.15 4.58 -7.40
N THR A 275 16.80 3.73 -6.59
CA THR A 275 16.16 3.14 -5.42
C THR A 275 15.82 4.21 -4.39
N ALA A 276 16.77 5.07 -4.01
CA ALA A 276 16.54 6.13 -3.03
C ALA A 276 15.42 7.09 -3.48
N GLY A 277 15.48 7.55 -4.74
CA GLY A 277 14.46 8.44 -5.31
C GLY A 277 13.08 7.80 -5.37
N LEU A 278 12.99 6.55 -5.82
CA LEU A 278 11.71 5.83 -5.92
C LEU A 278 11.08 5.61 -4.54
N LEU A 279 11.86 5.18 -3.54
CA LEU A 279 11.36 4.99 -2.17
C LEU A 279 10.84 6.31 -1.56
N VAL A 280 11.53 7.42 -1.81
CA VAL A 280 11.08 8.76 -1.39
C VAL A 280 9.76 9.14 -2.07
N LEU A 281 9.65 8.95 -3.39
CA LEU A 281 8.42 9.25 -4.14
C LEU A 281 7.25 8.38 -3.70
N MET A 282 7.48 7.08 -3.46
CA MET A 282 6.46 6.16 -2.94
C MET A 282 5.97 6.61 -1.55
N ALA A 283 6.90 6.93 -0.64
CA ALA A 283 6.55 7.44 0.68
C ALA A 283 5.72 8.75 0.59
N LYS A 284 6.12 9.65 -0.31
CA LYS A 284 5.40 10.91 -0.58
C LYS A 284 3.97 10.68 -1.11
N CYS A 285 3.75 9.61 -1.88
CA CYS A 285 2.42 9.20 -2.34
C CYS A 285 1.61 8.44 -1.27
N GLY A 286 2.12 8.35 -0.03
CA GLY A 286 1.45 7.64 1.06
C GLY A 286 1.39 6.13 0.83
N MET A 287 2.40 5.57 0.17
CA MET A 287 2.60 4.13 0.04
C MET A 287 3.50 3.61 1.16
N PHE A 288 3.30 2.36 1.55
CA PHE A 288 4.33 1.61 2.25
C PHE A 288 5.52 1.38 1.32
N ILE A 289 6.72 1.36 1.86
CA ILE A 289 7.94 1.20 1.07
C ILE A 289 8.68 -0.09 1.48
N PRO A 290 9.32 -0.79 0.54
CA PRO A 290 10.05 -2.04 0.82
C PRO A 290 11.37 -1.76 1.55
N VAL A 291 11.27 -1.46 2.84
CA VAL A 291 12.37 -1.20 3.77
C VAL A 291 12.11 -1.88 5.11
N GLU A 292 13.15 -2.04 5.94
CA GLU A 292 12.98 -2.51 7.31
C GLU A 292 12.59 -1.39 8.27
N GLU A 293 12.06 -1.79 9.43
CA GLU A 293 11.72 -0.89 10.53
C GLU A 293 12.93 -0.05 10.96
N GLY A 294 12.67 1.20 11.34
CA GLY A 294 13.70 2.18 11.68
C GLY A 294 14.19 2.99 10.48
N SER A 295 13.57 2.80 9.31
CA SER A 295 13.77 3.69 8.16
C SER A 295 13.01 4.99 8.34
N THR A 296 13.65 6.10 7.95
CA THR A 296 13.08 7.45 8.05
C THR A 296 13.27 8.20 6.74
N ILE A 297 12.25 8.93 6.32
CA ILE A 297 12.24 9.70 5.07
C ILE A 297 11.90 11.16 5.41
N PRO A 298 12.71 12.15 5.01
CA PRO A 298 12.32 13.56 5.09
C PRO A 298 11.14 13.86 4.18
N PHE A 299 10.29 14.78 4.60
CA PHE A 299 9.22 15.25 3.72
C PHE A 299 9.78 16.24 2.71
N PHE A 300 10.16 15.72 1.54
CA PHE A 300 10.64 16.53 0.43
C PHE A 300 9.45 17.14 -0.33
N GLU A 301 9.48 18.45 -0.55
CA GLU A 301 8.47 19.13 -1.38
C GLU A 301 8.65 18.77 -2.86
N GLU A 302 9.89 18.66 -3.32
CA GLU A 302 10.26 18.42 -4.70
C GLU A 302 11.36 17.37 -4.80
N VAL A 303 11.36 16.60 -5.88
CA VAL A 303 12.40 15.62 -6.20
C VAL A 303 12.86 15.89 -7.62
N TYR A 304 14.15 16.20 -7.76
CA TYR A 304 14.81 16.39 -9.06
C TYR A 304 15.71 15.19 -9.32
N ALA A 305 15.65 14.66 -10.52
CA ALA A 305 16.45 13.50 -10.91
C ALA A 305 17.04 13.70 -12.30
N ASP A 306 18.35 13.79 -12.37
CA ASP A 306 19.15 13.71 -13.59
C ASP A 306 19.85 12.35 -13.60
N ILE A 307 19.15 11.32 -14.10
CA ILE A 307 19.57 9.91 -14.02
C ILE A 307 19.35 9.23 -15.36
N GLY A 308 20.42 8.80 -15.98
CA GLY A 308 20.43 8.00 -17.20
C GLY A 308 21.12 8.67 -18.37
N ASP A 309 21.59 7.87 -19.33
CA ASP A 309 22.13 8.34 -20.60
C ASP A 309 20.96 8.62 -21.55
N GLU A 310 20.68 9.87 -21.86
CA GLU A 310 19.83 10.22 -22.99
C GLU A 310 20.56 9.91 -24.30
N GLN A 311 20.65 8.63 -24.66
CA GLN A 311 21.13 8.16 -25.96
C GLN A 311 20.02 8.25 -27.02
N SER A 312 19.29 9.34 -27.08
CA SER A 312 18.43 9.59 -28.22
C SER A 312 19.27 10.22 -29.35
N ILE A 313 19.23 9.56 -30.49
CA ILE A 313 20.04 9.90 -31.70
C ILE A 313 19.82 11.34 -32.21
N GLU A 314 18.77 12.01 -31.74
CA GLU A 314 18.41 13.39 -32.18
C GLU A 314 19.09 14.54 -31.41
N SER A 315 19.90 14.25 -30.38
CA SER A 315 20.37 15.29 -29.44
C SER A 315 21.87 15.30 -29.11
N CYS A 316 22.76 15.01 -30.05
CA CYS A 316 24.21 15.01 -29.81
C CYS A 316 24.84 16.38 -29.41
N LEU A 317 24.14 17.48 -29.52
CA LEU A 317 24.53 18.79 -28.93
C LEU A 317 23.82 19.07 -27.61
N SER A 318 22.97 18.15 -27.15
CA SER A 318 22.00 18.40 -26.09
C SER A 318 22.33 17.75 -24.74
N THR A 319 23.21 16.77 -24.66
CA THR A 319 23.42 16.03 -23.37
C THR A 319 24.00 16.96 -22.31
N PHE A 320 25.12 17.63 -22.54
CA PHE A 320 25.70 18.56 -21.59
C PHE A 320 24.78 19.76 -21.28
N ALA A 321 24.20 20.38 -22.34
CA ALA A 321 23.25 21.47 -22.15
C ALA A 321 21.97 21.05 -21.44
N GLY A 322 21.51 19.84 -21.70
CA GLY A 322 20.38 19.23 -20.98
C GLY A 322 20.66 19.06 -19.48
N HIS A 323 21.81 18.46 -19.12
CA HIS A 323 22.25 18.34 -17.73
C HIS A 323 22.38 19.69 -17.02
N ILE A 324 23.00 20.68 -17.67
CA ILE A 324 23.11 22.05 -17.12
C ILE A 324 21.74 22.66 -16.88
N LYS A 325 20.78 22.46 -17.77
CA LYS A 325 19.41 22.95 -17.60
C LYS A 325 18.73 22.30 -16.39
N GLN A 326 18.84 20.97 -16.26
CA GLN A 326 18.26 20.24 -15.13
C GLN A 326 18.91 20.65 -13.80
N ILE A 327 20.24 20.81 -13.78
CA ILE A 327 20.95 21.31 -12.60
C ILE A 327 20.52 22.74 -12.24
N LYS A 328 20.33 23.61 -13.23
CA LYS A 328 19.81 24.96 -13.01
C LYS A 328 18.42 24.93 -12.37
N GLU A 329 17.51 24.11 -12.89
CA GLU A 329 16.18 23.93 -12.31
C GLU A 329 16.26 23.39 -10.86
N ALA A 330 17.14 22.40 -10.60
CA ALA A 330 17.37 21.87 -9.26
C ALA A 330 17.99 22.90 -8.30
N LEU A 331 18.83 23.81 -8.78
CA LEU A 331 19.37 24.92 -8.00
C LEU A 331 18.31 25.97 -7.64
N GLU A 332 17.30 26.15 -8.48
CA GLU A 332 16.17 27.06 -8.25
C GLU A 332 15.05 26.42 -7.41
N ALA A 333 15.14 25.11 -7.13
CA ALA A 333 14.16 24.35 -6.37
C ALA A 333 13.93 24.89 -4.95
N LYS A 334 12.83 24.47 -4.32
CA LYS A 334 12.50 24.82 -2.93
C LYS A 334 13.52 24.27 -1.92
N THR A 335 13.54 24.81 -0.72
CA THR A 335 14.54 24.48 0.31
C THR A 335 14.54 23.00 0.70
N HIS A 336 13.37 22.37 0.79
CA HIS A 336 13.21 20.96 1.12
C HIS A 336 13.07 20.09 -0.13
N SER A 337 14.13 20.03 -0.95
CA SER A 337 14.17 19.19 -2.15
C SER A 337 15.23 18.10 -2.04
N LEU A 338 14.94 16.96 -2.71
CA LEU A 338 15.90 15.89 -2.98
C LEU A 338 16.40 16.04 -4.42
N VAL A 339 17.71 16.07 -4.60
CA VAL A 339 18.36 16.16 -5.92
C VAL A 339 19.19 14.90 -6.14
N LEU A 340 18.96 14.23 -7.25
CA LEU A 340 19.63 12.99 -7.63
C LEU A 340 20.40 13.25 -8.95
N LEU A 341 21.72 13.14 -8.92
CA LEU A 341 22.57 13.43 -10.06
C LEU A 341 23.45 12.23 -10.39
N ASP A 342 23.30 11.68 -11.58
CA ASP A 342 24.16 10.58 -12.03
C ASP A 342 25.34 11.13 -12.85
N GLU A 343 26.54 10.63 -12.57
CA GLU A 343 27.79 11.00 -13.24
C GLU A 343 28.02 12.52 -13.37
N LEU A 344 27.94 13.24 -12.22
CA LEU A 344 28.01 14.70 -12.17
C LEU A 344 29.19 15.27 -12.99
N MET A 345 28.88 16.03 -14.04
CA MET A 345 29.81 16.72 -14.95
C MET A 345 30.84 15.80 -15.63
N SER A 346 30.49 14.56 -15.97
CA SER A 346 31.39 13.60 -16.65
C SER A 346 31.58 13.86 -18.15
N GLN A 347 30.78 14.73 -18.76
CA GLN A 347 30.67 14.90 -20.21
C GLN A 347 31.54 16.07 -20.77
N THR A 348 32.47 16.60 -20.00
CA THR A 348 33.38 17.66 -20.39
C THR A 348 34.83 17.31 -20.04
N SER A 349 35.78 18.23 -20.27
CA SER A 349 37.16 18.02 -19.86
C SER A 349 37.24 17.73 -18.34
N VAL A 350 38.13 16.83 -17.92
CA VAL A 350 38.24 16.41 -16.53
C VAL A 350 38.46 17.59 -15.56
N GLU A 351 39.27 18.57 -15.97
CA GLU A 351 39.60 19.75 -15.17
C GLU A 351 38.41 20.70 -15.03
N GLU A 352 37.77 21.06 -16.15
CA GLU A 352 36.59 21.96 -16.14
C GLU A 352 35.38 21.30 -15.49
N GLY A 353 35.17 20.00 -15.75
CA GLY A 353 34.11 19.22 -15.16
C GLY A 353 34.25 19.10 -13.64
N SER A 354 35.49 18.88 -13.15
CA SER A 354 35.77 18.88 -11.71
C SER A 354 35.47 20.23 -11.07
N ALA A 355 35.97 21.32 -11.66
CA ALA A 355 35.78 22.66 -11.11
C ALA A 355 34.29 23.05 -11.07
N LEU A 356 33.55 22.75 -12.13
CA LEU A 356 32.13 23.04 -12.23
C LEU A 356 31.32 22.19 -11.25
N ALA A 357 31.62 20.89 -11.13
CA ALA A 357 30.96 19.99 -10.19
C ALA A 357 31.18 20.41 -8.74
N ILE A 358 32.41 20.82 -8.37
CA ILE A 358 32.72 21.36 -7.04
C ILE A 358 31.84 22.60 -6.75
N ALA A 359 31.82 23.56 -7.67
CA ALA A 359 31.02 24.78 -7.51
C ALA A 359 29.53 24.50 -7.38
N ILE A 360 29.00 23.53 -8.13
CA ILE A 360 27.59 23.08 -8.05
C ILE A 360 27.29 22.47 -6.68
N LEU A 361 28.17 21.57 -6.16
CA LEU A 361 27.98 20.98 -4.84
C LEU A 361 28.06 22.02 -3.72
N GLU A 362 28.97 23.02 -3.82
CA GLU A 362 29.05 24.14 -2.87
C GLU A 362 27.76 24.96 -2.86
N GLU A 363 27.19 25.22 -4.03
CA GLU A 363 25.93 25.99 -4.12
C GLU A 363 24.76 25.19 -3.56
N PHE A 364 24.68 23.88 -3.79
CA PHE A 364 23.69 23.03 -3.14
C PHE A 364 23.85 23.00 -1.61
N ALA A 365 25.07 22.91 -1.12
CA ALA A 365 25.37 22.97 0.32
C ALA A 365 24.93 24.31 0.92
N ARG A 366 25.27 25.43 0.27
CA ARG A 366 24.87 26.78 0.67
C ARG A 366 23.34 26.91 0.77
N LYS A 367 22.61 26.31 -0.19
CA LYS A 367 21.14 26.29 -0.24
C LYS A 367 20.52 25.20 0.63
N LYS A 368 21.32 24.40 1.37
CA LYS A 368 20.90 23.31 2.25
C LYS A 368 20.01 22.27 1.55
N ARG A 369 20.26 21.97 0.27
CA ARG A 369 19.58 20.92 -0.49
C ARG A 369 20.07 19.54 -0.08
N THR A 370 19.19 18.55 -0.08
CA THR A 370 19.62 17.15 0.05
C THR A 370 19.99 16.61 -1.32
N VAL A 371 21.26 16.23 -1.49
CA VAL A 371 21.79 15.80 -2.78
C VAL A 371 22.39 14.41 -2.65
N ILE A 372 22.08 13.52 -3.57
CA ILE A 372 22.79 12.26 -3.77
C ILE A 372 23.33 12.31 -5.20
N ALA A 373 24.64 12.37 -5.32
CA ALA A 373 25.31 12.42 -6.62
C ALA A 373 26.27 11.24 -6.81
N THR A 374 26.46 10.81 -8.04
CA THR A 374 27.50 9.83 -8.37
C THR A 374 28.64 10.46 -9.15
N THR A 375 29.83 9.89 -9.00
CA THR A 375 31.01 10.33 -9.73
C THR A 375 32.03 9.21 -9.88
N HIS A 376 32.88 9.32 -10.87
CA HIS A 376 34.13 8.59 -11.02
C HIS A 376 35.36 9.51 -10.89
N ASN A 377 35.16 10.82 -10.64
CA ASN A 377 36.21 11.82 -10.57
C ASN A 377 36.88 11.84 -9.19
N GLU A 378 38.22 11.71 -9.15
CA GLU A 378 38.99 11.65 -7.91
C GLU A 378 39.04 13.01 -7.18
N ASP A 379 39.10 14.12 -7.91
CA ASP A 379 39.16 15.46 -7.31
C ASP A 379 37.92 15.79 -6.50
N LEU A 380 36.72 15.37 -6.99
CA LEU A 380 35.47 15.51 -6.25
C LEU A 380 35.48 14.69 -4.95
N LYS A 381 35.99 13.46 -4.98
CA LYS A 381 36.10 12.60 -3.79
C LYS A 381 36.96 13.25 -2.71
N ILE A 382 38.12 13.81 -3.12
CA ILE A 382 39.05 14.51 -2.23
C ILE A 382 38.38 15.77 -1.67
N PHE A 383 37.72 16.56 -2.52
CA PHE A 383 37.00 17.75 -2.09
C PHE A 383 35.94 17.44 -1.01
N VAL A 384 35.06 16.45 -1.26
CA VAL A 384 34.04 16.05 -0.31
C VAL A 384 34.62 15.49 0.99
N SER A 385 35.76 14.78 0.93
CA SER A 385 36.45 14.26 2.14
C SER A 385 36.94 15.37 3.07
N ARG A 386 37.19 16.57 2.56
CA ARG A 386 37.64 17.75 3.34
C ARG A 386 36.50 18.57 3.95
N ARG A 387 35.27 18.25 3.60
CA ARG A 387 34.08 18.99 4.02
C ARG A 387 33.33 18.27 5.13
N SER A 388 32.95 18.98 6.18
CA SER A 388 32.18 18.43 7.30
C SER A 388 30.68 18.30 6.99
N ASP A 389 30.17 19.12 6.06
CA ASP A 389 28.77 19.19 5.64
C ASP A 389 28.41 18.26 4.47
N MET A 390 29.40 17.49 3.98
CA MET A 390 29.24 16.51 2.90
C MET A 390 29.74 15.15 3.34
N MET A 391 29.39 14.11 2.61
CA MET A 391 29.81 12.73 2.89
C MET A 391 30.13 11.98 1.59
N ASN A 392 31.21 11.23 1.60
CA ASN A 392 31.50 10.24 0.58
C ASN A 392 30.76 8.93 0.86
N GLY A 393 30.40 8.22 -0.21
CA GLY A 393 30.00 6.83 -0.22
C GLY A 393 30.69 6.09 -1.33
N GLY A 394 30.87 4.80 -1.19
CA GLY A 394 31.51 3.98 -2.21
C GLY A 394 30.77 2.67 -2.45
N MET A 395 30.68 2.26 -3.72
CA MET A 395 30.18 0.92 -4.04
C MET A 395 31.25 -0.12 -3.76
N GLU A 396 30.97 -1.05 -2.85
CA GLU A 396 31.91 -2.09 -2.47
C GLU A 396 32.28 -2.96 -3.68
N PHE A 397 33.57 -3.15 -3.86
CA PHE A 397 34.15 -4.02 -4.88
C PHE A 397 35.22 -4.89 -4.24
N THR A 398 35.08 -6.20 -4.37
CA THR A 398 36.10 -7.17 -3.97
C THR A 398 36.81 -7.73 -5.21
N ASP A 399 36.50 -8.94 -5.62
CA ASP A 399 36.90 -9.50 -6.93
C ASP A 399 35.81 -9.31 -7.98
N ALA A 400 34.58 -9.00 -7.51
CA ALA A 400 33.40 -8.67 -8.30
C ALA A 400 32.60 -7.57 -7.59
N PRO A 401 31.67 -6.88 -8.30
CA PRO A 401 30.75 -5.93 -7.69
C PRO A 401 29.89 -6.63 -6.64
N THR A 402 29.87 -6.14 -5.40
CA THR A 402 28.99 -6.66 -4.36
C THR A 402 27.66 -5.93 -4.32
N TYR A 403 27.54 -4.81 -5.03
CA TYR A 403 26.38 -3.90 -5.06
C TYR A 403 26.01 -3.28 -3.69
N ARG A 404 26.92 -3.34 -2.71
CA ARG A 404 26.72 -2.73 -1.40
C ARG A 404 27.28 -1.31 -1.37
N LEU A 405 26.53 -0.40 -0.77
CA LEU A 405 26.96 0.96 -0.49
C LEU A 405 27.66 1.02 0.88
N ILE A 406 28.89 1.52 0.92
CA ILE A 406 29.64 1.82 2.14
C ILE A 406 29.68 3.34 2.29
N LEU A 407 29.16 3.85 3.41
CA LEU A 407 29.15 5.28 3.71
C LEU A 407 30.44 5.71 4.41
N GLY A 408 30.85 6.96 4.16
CA GLY A 408 31.99 7.59 4.81
C GLY A 408 33.31 7.50 4.03
N ILE A 409 33.43 6.56 3.09
CA ILE A 409 34.68 6.37 2.32
C ILE A 409 34.35 6.30 0.82
N PRO A 410 35.11 7.05 -0.01
CA PRO A 410 35.03 6.89 -1.45
C PRO A 410 35.72 5.57 -1.87
N GLN A 411 35.23 4.95 -2.93
CA GLN A 411 35.86 3.80 -3.55
C GLN A 411 36.62 4.20 -4.83
N PRO A 412 37.77 3.59 -5.11
CA PRO A 412 38.48 3.81 -6.36
C PRO A 412 37.71 3.28 -7.56
N SER A 413 38.01 3.79 -8.73
CA SER A 413 37.31 3.40 -9.97
C SER A 413 37.58 1.96 -10.41
N ASN A 414 38.70 1.34 -9.93
CA ASN A 414 39.08 -0.06 -10.14
C ASN A 414 39.04 -0.58 -11.59
N ALA A 415 39.14 0.30 -12.60
CA ALA A 415 39.01 -0.07 -14.02
C ALA A 415 40.09 -1.08 -14.45
N ILE A 416 41.33 -0.89 -14.03
CA ILE A 416 42.44 -1.79 -14.35
C ILE A 416 42.27 -3.17 -13.70
N ARG A 417 41.75 -3.21 -12.47
CA ARG A 417 41.45 -4.47 -11.76
C ARG A 417 40.29 -5.22 -12.43
N LEU A 418 39.23 -4.50 -12.85
CA LEU A 418 38.13 -5.07 -13.61
C LEU A 418 38.61 -5.62 -14.96
N ALA A 419 39.44 -4.87 -15.70
CA ALA A 419 40.02 -5.31 -16.97
C ALA A 419 40.83 -6.58 -16.82
N ARG A 420 41.59 -6.72 -15.72
CA ARG A 420 42.34 -7.94 -15.39
C ARG A 420 41.38 -9.12 -15.14
N THR A 421 40.31 -8.92 -14.37
CA THR A 421 39.33 -9.96 -14.06
C THR A 421 38.60 -10.42 -15.32
N LEU A 422 38.34 -9.51 -16.26
CA LEU A 422 37.74 -9.81 -17.56
C LEU A 422 38.72 -10.46 -18.57
N GLY A 423 39.98 -10.73 -18.17
CA GLY A 423 40.93 -11.46 -18.97
C GLY A 423 41.76 -10.62 -19.97
N LEU A 424 41.82 -9.29 -19.79
CA LEU A 424 42.72 -8.45 -20.62
C LEU A 424 44.17 -8.88 -20.48
N ASN A 425 44.91 -8.89 -21.60
CA ASN A 425 46.31 -9.35 -21.66
C ASN A 425 47.17 -8.69 -20.57
N GLY A 426 47.94 -9.51 -19.83
CA GLY A 426 48.80 -9.04 -18.71
C GLY A 426 49.83 -7.98 -19.07
N ASN A 427 50.34 -8.00 -20.32
CA ASN A 427 51.26 -6.96 -20.79
C ASN A 427 50.60 -5.60 -20.96
N VAL A 428 49.32 -5.59 -21.40
CA VAL A 428 48.52 -4.36 -21.49
C VAL A 428 48.24 -3.80 -20.11
N ILE A 429 47.86 -4.68 -19.17
CA ILE A 429 47.63 -4.31 -17.75
C ILE A 429 48.90 -3.72 -17.12
N LYS A 430 50.07 -4.35 -17.35
CA LYS A 430 51.34 -3.85 -16.83
C LYS A 430 51.66 -2.48 -17.41
N SER A 431 51.57 -2.31 -18.72
CA SER A 431 51.80 -1.02 -19.37
C SER A 431 50.81 0.06 -18.88
N ALA A 432 49.54 -0.30 -18.64
CA ALA A 432 48.58 0.66 -18.08
C ALA A 432 48.95 1.12 -16.67
N LEU A 433 49.46 0.22 -15.82
CA LEU A 433 49.92 0.55 -14.46
C LEU A 433 51.12 1.50 -14.49
N ASP A 434 52.04 1.35 -15.46
CA ASP A 434 53.20 2.23 -15.60
C ASP A 434 52.84 3.67 -15.99
N HIS A 435 51.64 3.89 -16.54
CA HIS A 435 51.14 5.21 -16.92
C HIS A 435 50.22 5.86 -15.86
N VAL A 436 49.91 5.16 -14.78
CA VAL A 436 49.09 5.73 -13.67
C VAL A 436 50.00 6.58 -12.77
N ASP A 437 49.50 7.76 -12.40
CA ASP A 437 50.18 8.67 -11.46
C ASP A 437 50.35 7.98 -10.08
N LYS A 438 51.61 7.92 -9.61
CA LYS A 438 51.98 7.23 -8.35
C LYS A 438 51.35 7.86 -7.12
N ASP A 439 51.11 9.17 -7.10
CA ASP A 439 50.51 9.86 -5.96
C ASP A 439 49.01 9.54 -5.88
N LYS A 440 48.32 9.45 -7.00
CA LYS A 440 46.93 8.99 -7.06
C LYS A 440 46.80 7.51 -6.68
N MET A 441 47.79 6.70 -7.01
CA MET A 441 47.80 5.29 -6.65
C MET A 441 47.97 5.08 -5.15
N SER A 442 48.81 5.89 -4.48
CA SER A 442 48.99 5.86 -3.02
C SER A 442 47.70 6.25 -2.26
N LEU A 443 47.00 7.26 -2.72
CA LEU A 443 45.70 7.68 -2.18
C LEU A 443 44.63 6.59 -2.34
N ASN A 444 44.57 5.93 -3.48
CA ASN A 444 43.61 4.85 -3.72
C ASN A 444 43.90 3.65 -2.80
N THR A 445 45.18 3.30 -2.56
CA THR A 445 45.54 2.24 -1.60
C THR A 445 45.13 2.60 -0.18
N LEU A 446 45.31 3.85 0.25
CA LEU A 446 44.87 4.34 1.54
C LEU A 446 43.33 4.25 1.70
N PHE A 447 42.57 4.62 0.68
CA PHE A 447 41.13 4.50 0.69
C PHE A 447 40.67 3.03 0.74
N GLU A 448 41.37 2.10 0.06
CA GLU A 448 41.06 0.66 0.15
C GLU A 448 41.30 0.13 1.57
N ASP A 449 42.42 0.49 2.22
CA ASP A 449 42.74 0.02 3.57
C ASP A 449 41.75 0.61 4.62
N LEU A 450 41.44 1.89 4.52
CA LEU A 450 40.41 2.52 5.35
C LEU A 450 39.01 1.87 5.16
N SER A 451 38.71 1.49 3.94
CA SER A 451 37.45 0.77 3.61
C SER A 451 37.37 -0.59 4.28
N LYS A 452 38.50 -1.33 4.31
CA LYS A 452 38.59 -2.63 5.01
C LYS A 452 38.40 -2.48 6.52
N GLU A 453 39.06 -1.49 7.13
CA GLU A 453 38.93 -1.23 8.58
C GLU A 453 37.51 -0.82 8.95
N LEU A 454 36.88 0.11 8.20
CA LEU A 454 35.50 0.48 8.45
C LEU A 454 34.49 -0.67 8.26
N LYS A 455 34.77 -1.56 7.30
CA LYS A 455 33.98 -2.77 7.13
C LYS A 455 34.03 -3.64 8.39
N MET A 456 35.20 -3.90 8.93
CA MET A 456 35.36 -4.66 10.18
C MET A 456 34.62 -3.99 11.35
N VAL A 457 34.74 -2.67 11.50
CA VAL A 457 34.05 -1.91 12.54
C VAL A 457 32.52 -1.97 12.37
N ASN A 458 32.01 -1.87 11.14
CA ASN A 458 30.59 -1.96 10.88
C ASN A 458 30.04 -3.38 11.10
N GLU A 459 30.75 -4.41 10.72
CA GLU A 459 30.39 -5.81 10.99
C GLU A 459 30.37 -6.08 12.51
N GLU A 460 31.34 -5.56 13.26
CA GLU A 460 31.33 -5.68 14.71
C GLU A 460 30.19 -4.91 15.38
N ARG A 461 29.88 -3.70 14.92
CA ARG A 461 28.72 -2.94 15.38
C ARG A 461 27.41 -3.67 15.10
N GLN A 462 27.27 -4.32 13.94
CA GLN A 462 26.09 -5.11 13.63
C GLN A 462 25.98 -6.32 14.56
N ARG A 463 27.08 -7.04 14.82
CA ARG A 463 27.11 -8.15 15.77
C ARG A 463 26.71 -7.70 17.17
N LEU A 464 27.25 -6.58 17.64
CA LEU A 464 26.91 -6.00 18.94
C LEU A 464 25.43 -5.60 19.00
N SER A 465 24.89 -5.02 17.94
CA SER A 465 23.47 -4.65 17.87
C SER A 465 22.55 -5.87 17.93
N ILE A 466 22.87 -6.94 17.21
CA ILE A 466 22.10 -8.20 17.25
C ILE A 466 22.18 -8.82 18.66
N LEU A 467 23.38 -8.85 19.24
CA LEU A 467 23.61 -9.38 20.58
C LEU A 467 22.85 -8.57 21.64
N SER A 468 22.85 -7.23 21.54
CA SER A 468 22.10 -6.35 22.43
C SER A 468 20.60 -6.65 22.39
N ARG A 469 20.01 -6.77 21.19
CA ARG A 469 18.60 -7.13 21.04
C ARG A 469 18.26 -8.51 21.62
N ASP A 470 19.14 -9.49 21.43
CA ASP A 470 18.97 -10.83 21.98
C ASP A 470 19.02 -10.80 23.52
N TYR A 471 19.94 -10.02 24.10
CA TYR A 471 19.99 -9.81 25.54
C TYR A 471 18.74 -9.06 26.07
N GLU A 472 18.29 -8.02 25.40
CA GLU A 472 17.06 -7.30 25.79
C GLU A 472 15.83 -8.21 25.76
N SER A 473 15.67 -9.02 24.72
CA SER A 473 14.60 -10.00 24.61
C SER A 473 14.65 -11.06 25.72
N LYS A 474 15.86 -11.55 26.04
CA LYS A 474 16.07 -12.50 27.13
C LYS A 474 15.78 -11.89 28.50
N LEU A 475 16.17 -10.64 28.72
CA LEU A 475 15.84 -9.90 29.95
C LEU A 475 14.33 -9.72 30.13
N GLU A 476 13.62 -9.38 29.07
CA GLU A 476 12.15 -9.21 29.09
C GLU A 476 11.46 -10.54 29.40
N THR A 477 11.88 -11.63 28.78
CA THR A 477 11.36 -12.97 29.06
C THR A 477 11.64 -13.43 30.50
N LEU A 478 12.84 -13.15 31.03
CA LEU A 478 13.18 -13.46 32.42
C LEU A 478 12.38 -12.63 33.41
N ASN A 479 12.17 -11.34 33.12
CA ASN A 479 11.37 -10.47 33.99
C ASN A 479 9.89 -10.89 34.00
N THR A 480 9.32 -11.25 32.86
CA THR A 480 7.93 -11.74 32.76
C THR A 480 7.78 -13.07 33.51
N ARG A 481 8.75 -13.99 33.38
CA ARG A 481 8.75 -15.26 34.09
C ARG A 481 8.88 -15.06 35.60
N LYS A 482 9.81 -14.21 36.06
CA LYS A 482 9.99 -13.86 37.48
C LYS A 482 8.73 -13.24 38.07
N LYS A 483 8.08 -12.34 37.37
CA LYS A 483 6.81 -11.73 37.80
C LYS A 483 5.72 -12.79 37.95
N LYS A 484 5.59 -13.71 37.00
CA LYS A 484 4.61 -14.80 37.04
C LYS A 484 4.86 -15.74 38.21
N GLU A 485 6.11 -16.17 38.44
CA GLU A 485 6.50 -17.02 39.56
C GLU A 485 6.23 -16.32 40.90
N LEU A 486 6.48 -15.02 40.99
CA LEU A 486 6.21 -14.23 42.19
C LEU A 486 4.70 -14.11 42.49
N ASP A 487 3.89 -13.92 41.47
CA ASP A 487 2.42 -13.84 41.60
C ASP A 487 1.81 -15.20 41.96
N GLU A 488 2.33 -16.29 41.41
CA GLU A 488 1.95 -17.65 41.77
C GLU A 488 2.29 -17.96 43.26
N LEU A 489 3.49 -17.54 43.70
CA LEU A 489 3.93 -17.68 45.08
C LEU A 489 3.05 -16.87 46.04
N LYS A 490 2.78 -15.60 45.71
CA LYS A 490 1.85 -14.74 46.48
C LYS A 490 0.45 -15.37 46.57
N ALA A 491 -0.06 -15.91 45.46
CA ALA A 491 -1.37 -16.57 45.45
C ALA A 491 -1.39 -17.84 46.32
N LYS A 492 -0.30 -18.62 46.34
CA LYS A 492 -0.14 -19.81 47.17
C LYS A 492 -0.15 -19.43 48.66
N TYR A 493 0.70 -18.48 49.05
CA TYR A 493 0.73 -17.99 50.44
C TYR A 493 -0.62 -17.45 50.92
N LYS A 494 -1.31 -16.68 50.07
CA LYS A 494 -2.64 -16.16 50.40
C LYS A 494 -3.66 -17.27 50.64
N ARG A 495 -3.61 -18.38 49.89
CA ARG A 495 -4.49 -19.56 50.11
C ARG A 495 -4.17 -20.26 51.42
N GLU A 496 -2.89 -20.50 51.71
CA GLU A 496 -2.44 -21.13 52.94
C GLU A 496 -2.85 -20.30 54.16
N LEU A 497 -2.73 -18.98 54.10
CA LEU A 497 -3.11 -18.05 55.16
C LEU A 497 -4.63 -18.06 55.41
N ILE A 498 -5.45 -18.10 54.36
CA ILE A 498 -6.91 -18.22 54.47
C ILE A 498 -7.28 -19.56 55.10
N GLN A 499 -6.57 -20.63 54.73
CA GLN A 499 -6.82 -21.97 55.26
C GLN A 499 -6.45 -22.06 56.77
N ALA A 500 -5.29 -21.49 57.15
CA ALA A 500 -4.87 -21.39 58.56
C ALA A 500 -5.89 -20.58 59.38
N LYS A 501 -6.35 -19.42 58.86
CA LYS A 501 -7.37 -18.60 59.54
C LYS A 501 -8.67 -19.37 59.77
N ARG A 502 -9.16 -20.11 58.77
CA ARG A 502 -10.37 -20.97 58.92
C ARG A 502 -10.19 -22.09 59.93
N SER A 503 -9.00 -22.71 59.98
CA SER A 503 -8.69 -23.75 60.96
C SER A 503 -8.69 -23.19 62.37
N ILE A 504 -8.13 -22.00 62.60
CA ILE A 504 -8.13 -21.29 63.88
C ILE A 504 -9.57 -20.95 64.32
N GLU A 505 -10.37 -20.37 63.37
CA GLU A 505 -11.78 -20.05 63.65
C GLU A 505 -12.59 -21.30 64.07
N LYS A 506 -12.31 -22.45 63.45
CA LYS A 506 -12.92 -23.75 63.81
C LYS A 506 -12.50 -24.19 65.21
N MET A 507 -11.18 -24.14 65.49
CA MET A 507 -10.69 -24.50 66.87
C MET A 507 -11.27 -23.59 67.93
N VAL A 508 -11.37 -22.29 67.72
CA VAL A 508 -12.00 -21.34 68.64
C VAL A 508 -13.50 -21.69 68.88
N LYS A 509 -14.19 -22.11 67.79
CA LYS A 509 -15.59 -22.50 67.87
C LYS A 509 -15.80 -23.82 68.66
N ASP A 510 -14.90 -24.77 68.50
CA ASP A 510 -14.93 -26.06 69.21
C ASP A 510 -14.60 -25.84 70.67
N LEU A 511 -13.60 -25.03 71.04
CA LEU A 511 -13.28 -24.66 72.43
C LEU A 511 -14.43 -23.92 73.13
N LYS A 512 -15.20 -23.09 72.42
CA LYS A 512 -16.41 -22.47 72.96
C LYS A 512 -17.52 -23.49 73.27
N ARG A 513 -17.60 -24.58 72.50
CA ARG A 513 -18.58 -25.67 72.74
C ARG A 513 -18.20 -26.53 73.91
N GLU A 514 -16.91 -26.69 74.22
CA GLU A 514 -16.39 -27.48 75.34
C GLU A 514 -16.35 -26.72 76.66
N GLY A 515 -16.90 -25.51 76.78
CA GLY A 515 -17.04 -24.77 78.04
C GLY A 515 -15.77 -24.08 78.54
N ALA A 516 -14.81 -23.79 77.66
CA ALA A 516 -13.59 -23.08 78.03
C ALA A 516 -13.88 -21.61 78.46
N GLN A 517 -13.15 -21.12 79.47
CA GLN A 517 -13.33 -19.76 80.02
C GLN A 517 -13.16 -18.68 78.99
N PRO A 518 -14.02 -17.65 78.91
CA PRO A 518 -14.00 -16.62 77.87
C PRO A 518 -12.69 -15.86 77.77
N GLU A 519 -11.97 -15.68 78.86
CA GLU A 519 -10.67 -14.94 78.90
C GLU A 519 -9.57 -15.68 78.17
N LYS A 520 -9.45 -16.99 78.23
CA LYS A 520 -8.46 -17.81 77.51
C LYS A 520 -8.74 -17.84 76.02
N ILE A 521 -9.99 -17.76 75.61
CA ILE A 521 -10.36 -17.68 74.18
C ILE A 521 -10.00 -16.31 73.60
N HIS A 522 -10.10 -15.26 74.38
CA HIS A 522 -9.74 -13.89 73.97
C HIS A 522 -8.22 -13.73 73.86
N GLU A 523 -7.45 -14.28 74.84
CA GLU A 523 -5.99 -14.28 74.76
C GLU A 523 -5.45 -15.05 73.54
N MET A 524 -5.99 -16.22 73.25
CA MET A 524 -5.60 -16.98 72.06
C MET A 524 -5.95 -16.23 70.75
N ARG A 525 -7.09 -15.58 70.71
CA ARG A 525 -7.51 -14.83 69.53
C ARG A 525 -6.60 -13.60 69.28
N SER A 526 -6.28 -12.89 70.35
CA SER A 526 -5.36 -11.75 70.29
C SER A 526 -3.94 -12.17 69.86
N PHE A 527 -3.43 -13.28 70.39
CA PHE A 527 -2.12 -13.84 70.01
C PHE A 527 -2.07 -14.27 68.54
N PHE A 528 -3.14 -14.88 68.01
CA PHE A 528 -3.18 -15.25 66.59
C PHE A 528 -3.40 -14.04 65.67
N ASP A 529 -4.21 -13.06 66.06
CA ASP A 529 -4.40 -11.81 65.33
C ASP A 529 -3.10 -10.98 65.26
N GLU A 530 -2.29 -11.02 66.33
CA GLU A 530 -0.97 -10.38 66.38
C GLU A 530 0.06 -11.14 65.51
N LYS A 531 0.11 -12.46 65.55
CA LYS A 531 1.01 -13.31 64.76
C LYS A 531 0.61 -13.39 63.26
N LEU A 532 -0.67 -13.21 62.94
CA LEU A 532 -1.19 -13.18 61.57
C LEU A 532 -1.30 -11.78 61.00
N ARG A 533 -0.91 -10.74 61.72
CA ARG A 533 -0.68 -9.41 61.14
C ARG A 533 0.43 -9.53 60.12
N ILE A 534 0.06 -9.60 58.85
CA ILE A 534 0.98 -9.44 57.76
C ILE A 534 1.49 -8.00 57.86
N GLU A 535 2.73 -7.83 58.24
CA GLU A 535 3.41 -6.56 57.94
C GLU A 535 3.16 -6.29 56.44
N LYS A 536 2.55 -5.16 56.15
CA LYS A 536 2.43 -4.70 54.75
C LYS A 536 3.86 -4.58 54.26
N VAL A 537 4.34 -5.54 53.51
CA VAL A 537 5.59 -5.42 52.76
C VAL A 537 5.34 -4.30 51.76
N HIS A 538 5.81 -3.15 52.10
CA HIS A 538 5.75 -2.01 51.23
C HIS A 538 6.72 -2.27 50.07
N GLU A 539 6.28 -2.05 48.82
CA GLU A 539 7.17 -2.13 47.68
C GLU A 539 8.29 -1.07 47.85
N PRO A 540 9.55 -1.45 47.66
CA PRO A 540 10.65 -0.50 47.76
C PRO A 540 10.51 0.58 46.71
N TYR A 541 10.61 1.82 47.09
CA TYR A 541 10.61 2.97 46.21
C TYR A 541 12.06 3.45 46.01
N TYR A 542 12.46 3.63 44.74
CA TYR A 542 13.80 4.04 44.36
C TYR A 542 13.78 5.48 43.81
N PRO A 543 13.98 6.51 44.66
CA PRO A 543 13.89 7.89 44.26
C PRO A 543 15.14 8.35 43.51
N HIS A 544 15.03 9.43 42.74
CA HIS A 544 16.19 10.12 42.14
C HIS A 544 16.83 11.13 43.10
N ILE A 545 18.12 11.38 42.93
CA ILE A 545 18.82 12.42 43.71
C ILE A 545 18.17 13.78 43.41
N GLY A 546 17.82 14.51 44.46
CA GLY A 546 17.08 15.77 44.38
C GLY A 546 15.57 15.65 44.56
N GLU A 547 15.02 14.42 44.54
CA GLU A 547 13.59 14.17 44.68
C GLU A 547 13.11 14.38 46.12
N LEU A 548 11.88 14.89 46.28
CA LEU A 548 11.24 15.07 47.55
C LEU A 548 10.44 13.81 47.90
N VAL A 549 10.81 13.13 48.96
CA VAL A 549 10.22 11.84 49.39
C VAL A 549 9.78 11.87 50.83
N ARG A 550 8.91 10.97 51.21
CA ARG A 550 8.45 10.80 52.60
C ARG A 550 9.14 9.60 53.25
N ILE A 551 9.75 9.80 54.40
CA ILE A 551 10.26 8.71 55.21
C ILE A 551 9.08 8.14 56.01
N ARG A 552 8.73 6.86 55.84
CA ARG A 552 7.55 6.22 56.40
C ARG A 552 7.57 6.21 57.93
N GLU A 553 8.68 5.85 58.54
CA GLU A 553 8.81 5.76 60.02
C GLU A 553 8.66 7.12 60.69
N LEU A 554 9.15 8.16 60.08
CA LEU A 554 9.12 9.50 60.64
C LEU A 554 7.91 10.33 60.17
N ASN A 555 7.21 9.87 59.13
CA ASN A 555 6.13 10.59 58.47
C ASN A 555 6.51 12.03 58.05
N LYS A 556 7.79 12.26 57.71
CA LYS A 556 8.33 13.56 57.32
C LYS A 556 8.83 13.57 55.88
N LEU A 557 8.72 14.72 55.23
CA LEU A 557 9.22 14.95 53.89
C LEU A 557 10.67 15.39 53.93
N GLY A 558 11.51 14.75 53.12
CA GLY A 558 12.92 15.12 52.97
C GLY A 558 13.40 15.01 51.54
N GLN A 559 14.49 15.69 51.22
CA GLN A 559 15.08 15.65 49.90
C GLN A 559 16.19 14.61 49.83
N VAL A 560 16.18 13.80 48.78
CA VAL A 560 17.24 12.82 48.51
C VAL A 560 18.52 13.52 48.06
N ILE A 561 19.62 13.30 48.80
CA ILE A 561 20.89 13.99 48.58
C ILE A 561 21.90 13.06 47.88
N GLU A 562 21.95 11.79 48.29
CA GLU A 562 22.97 10.87 47.88
C GLU A 562 22.45 9.44 47.92
N GLU A 563 22.94 8.58 47.03
CA GLU A 563 22.72 7.13 47.05
C GLU A 563 24.05 6.41 47.28
N HIS A 564 24.09 5.52 48.27
CA HIS A 564 25.26 4.71 48.53
C HIS A 564 24.88 3.30 49.03
N ALA A 565 25.45 2.27 48.43
CA ALA A 565 25.25 0.88 48.82
C ALA A 565 23.75 0.44 48.87
N GLY A 566 22.88 1.02 48.04
CA GLY A 566 21.44 0.68 47.99
C GLY A 566 20.59 1.37 49.07
N GLN A 567 21.15 2.31 49.82
CA GLN A 567 20.44 3.19 50.75
C GLN A 567 20.47 4.64 50.26
N TYR A 568 19.48 5.43 50.62
CA TYR A 568 19.33 6.82 50.26
C TYR A 568 19.55 7.74 51.47
N LYS A 569 20.42 8.73 51.30
CA LYS A 569 20.62 9.77 52.28
C LYS A 569 19.59 10.87 52.06
N ILE A 570 18.67 11.02 53.01
CA ILE A 570 17.58 12.00 52.92
C ILE A 570 17.80 13.11 53.95
N GLY A 571 17.78 14.36 53.46
CA GLY A 571 17.91 15.57 54.29
C GLY A 571 16.55 16.03 54.82
N LEU A 572 16.46 16.11 56.16
CA LEU A 572 15.32 16.67 56.86
C LEU A 572 15.81 17.91 57.61
N GLU A 573 15.53 19.10 57.11
CA GLU A 573 16.01 20.41 57.65
C GLU A 573 17.54 20.40 57.83
N ASN A 574 18.07 20.16 59.06
CA ASN A 574 19.50 20.15 59.35
C ASN A 574 20.06 18.74 59.71
N ILE A 575 19.28 17.69 59.55
CA ILE A 575 19.65 16.31 59.90
C ILE A 575 19.55 15.41 58.70
N TYR A 576 20.48 14.46 58.56
CA TYR A 576 20.55 13.52 57.47
C TYR A 576 20.29 12.08 57.94
N TYR A 577 19.44 11.36 57.26
CA TYR A 577 19.11 9.97 57.55
C TYR A 577 19.46 9.07 56.38
N TRP A 578 20.09 7.91 56.65
CA TRP A 578 20.22 6.84 55.69
C TRP A 578 18.99 5.95 55.79
N VAL A 579 18.24 5.77 54.71
CA VAL A 579 16.95 5.12 54.67
C VAL A 579 16.95 4.05 53.60
N ASP A 580 16.42 2.88 53.92
CA ASP A 580 16.26 1.83 52.90
C ASP A 580 15.10 2.15 51.94
N PRO A 581 15.17 1.71 50.66
CA PRO A 581 14.09 1.94 49.67
C PRO A 581 12.70 1.50 50.11
N LYS A 582 12.59 0.46 50.99
CA LYS A 582 11.32 -0.02 51.55
C LYS A 582 10.64 0.96 52.51
N ASP A 583 11.44 1.86 53.12
CA ASP A 583 10.97 2.81 54.14
C ASP A 583 10.76 4.22 53.53
N ILE A 584 10.84 4.32 52.22
CA ILE A 584 10.61 5.56 51.43
C ILE A 584 9.26 5.48 50.70
N GLU A 585 8.60 6.61 50.54
CA GLU A 585 7.33 6.75 49.82
C GLU A 585 7.38 7.99 48.88
N SER A 586 6.85 7.83 47.67
CA SER A 586 6.70 8.96 46.73
C SER A 586 5.67 9.96 47.23
N THR A 587 5.95 11.25 47.04
CA THR A 587 5.00 12.34 47.37
C THR A 587 3.83 12.43 46.37
N GLU A 588 3.90 11.79 45.21
CA GLU A 588 2.84 11.83 44.19
C GLU A 588 1.67 10.87 44.45
N GLN A 589 1.80 9.91 45.38
CA GLN A 589 0.73 8.94 45.71
C GLN A 589 -0.29 9.41 46.76
N THR A 590 -0.24 10.69 47.19
CA THR A 590 -1.15 11.23 48.22
C THR A 590 -2.09 12.28 47.63
N LYS A 591 -2.74 12.00 46.48
CA LYS A 591 -3.94 12.74 46.03
C LYS A 591 -5.08 11.81 45.70
#